data_de22d4ca464954e741a0c37b89e13cf8
#
_entry.id   de22d4ca464954e741a0c37b89e13cf8
#
_cell.length_a   1.000
_cell.length_b   1.000
_cell.length_c   1.000
_cell.angle_alpha   90.00
_cell.angle_beta   90.00
_cell.angle_gamma   90.00
#
_symmetry.space_group_name_H-M   'P 1'
#
loop_
_entity.id
_entity.type
_entity.pdbx_description
1 polymer ?
#
loop_
_entity_poly.entity_id
_entity_poly.type
_entity_poly.pdbx_seq_one_letter_code
_entity_poly.pdbx_strand_id
1 'polypeptide(L)'
;MDPDLIKIGDAAATLGVSVDTLRRWDKSGRFSSIRNVPAGYRYYSKKAVEIYLNDLLKLATDWIFSGEEIPAHFYCKDSSIFQARLSRMQDQLGAVDNEEVKNNFPLVVAVAGEIGDNSFGHNLGNWPDVPGIFFGYDINKRQVVLADRGQGILQTLKRVRPELIDDRQALKVAFTEIVSGRAPEERGNGLKFVRRVVIKSLSGLFFQSGNAQLELKKGDSEDLRVNQAQKYFRGCLASLVF
;
A
#
# COMPACT_ATOMS: atom_id res chain seq x y z
N MET A 1 -10.75 5.28 36.37
CA MET A 1 -10.77 5.10 34.90
C MET A 1 -9.66 4.12 34.60
N ASP A 2 -9.91 3.12 33.77
CA ASP A 2 -8.88 2.16 33.39
C ASP A 2 -7.73 2.91 32.69
N PRO A 3 -6.47 2.78 33.15
CA PRO A 3 -5.31 3.50 32.61
C PRO A 3 -5.02 3.14 31.14
N ASP A 4 -5.53 2.01 30.67
CA ASP A 4 -5.39 1.56 29.28
C ASP A 4 -6.45 2.13 28.33
N LEU A 5 -7.43 2.87 28.84
CA LEU A 5 -8.48 3.50 28.03
C LEU A 5 -8.18 4.99 27.80
N ILE A 6 -8.29 5.43 26.55
CA ILE A 6 -8.21 6.83 26.12
C ILE A 6 -9.53 7.32 25.55
N LYS A 7 -9.79 8.63 25.68
CA LYS A 7 -10.98 9.27 25.12
C LYS A 7 -10.88 9.34 23.59
N ILE A 8 -12.05 9.49 22.93
CA ILE A 8 -12.12 9.59 21.47
C ILE A 8 -11.22 10.70 20.88
N GLY A 9 -11.07 11.83 21.56
CA GLY A 9 -10.18 12.92 21.11
C GLY A 9 -8.72 12.48 21.07
N ASP A 10 -8.25 11.85 22.14
CA ASP A 10 -6.87 11.36 22.25
C ASP A 10 -6.61 10.20 21.27
N ALA A 11 -7.58 9.29 21.12
CA ALA A 11 -7.49 8.21 20.16
C ALA A 11 -7.45 8.72 18.71
N ALA A 12 -8.29 9.71 18.38
CA ALA A 12 -8.30 10.34 17.06
C ALA A 12 -6.97 11.05 16.75
N ALA A 13 -6.43 11.79 17.73
CA ALA A 13 -5.13 12.44 17.61
C ALA A 13 -4.00 11.42 17.40
N THR A 14 -3.98 10.35 18.18
CA THR A 14 -2.98 9.27 18.04
C THR A 14 -3.08 8.56 16.70
N LEU A 15 -4.31 8.28 16.23
CA LEU A 15 -4.58 7.68 14.91
C LEU A 15 -4.32 8.65 13.75
N GLY A 16 -4.18 9.96 14.01
CA GLY A 16 -4.00 10.97 12.99
C GLY A 16 -5.23 11.17 12.10
N VAL A 17 -6.42 10.97 12.65
CA VAL A 17 -7.71 11.14 11.96
C VAL A 17 -8.63 12.10 12.71
N SER A 18 -9.72 12.55 12.08
CA SER A 18 -10.72 13.39 12.74
C SER A 18 -11.57 12.58 13.74
N VAL A 19 -12.11 13.25 14.76
CA VAL A 19 -13.06 12.62 15.71
C VAL A 19 -14.28 12.08 14.98
N ASP A 20 -14.74 12.75 13.93
CA ASP A 20 -15.89 12.30 13.14
C ASP A 20 -15.56 11.08 12.30
N THR A 21 -14.36 10.97 11.78
CA THR A 21 -13.86 9.75 11.14
C THR A 21 -13.87 8.58 12.12
N LEU A 22 -13.36 8.78 13.33
CA LEU A 22 -13.32 7.72 14.34
C LEU A 22 -14.74 7.32 14.82
N ARG A 23 -15.70 8.26 14.82
CA ARG A 23 -17.13 7.95 15.06
C ARG A 23 -17.73 7.08 13.95
N ARG A 24 -17.40 7.36 12.68
CA ARG A 24 -17.83 6.52 11.54
C ARG A 24 -17.24 5.13 11.63
N TRP A 25 -15.97 5.01 11.98
CA TRP A 25 -15.28 3.72 12.15
C TRP A 25 -15.92 2.88 13.29
N ASP A 26 -16.29 3.52 14.39
CA ASP A 26 -17.02 2.86 15.48
C ASP A 26 -18.40 2.36 15.01
N LYS A 27 -19.13 3.20 14.25
CA LYS A 27 -20.45 2.84 13.72
C LYS A 27 -20.39 1.71 12.67
N SER A 28 -19.37 1.69 11.84
CA SER A 28 -19.15 0.66 10.80
C SER A 28 -18.52 -0.64 11.33
N GLY A 29 -18.08 -0.66 12.60
CA GLY A 29 -17.35 -1.80 13.17
C GLY A 29 -15.89 -1.90 12.74
N ARG A 30 -15.38 -0.94 11.97
CA ARG A 30 -13.97 -0.91 11.54
C ARG A 30 -13.01 -0.75 12.72
N PHE A 31 -13.37 0.13 13.68
CA PHE A 31 -12.62 0.34 14.91
C PHE A 31 -13.57 0.67 16.06
N SER A 32 -13.96 -0.36 16.81
CA SER A 32 -15.02 -0.28 17.81
C SER A 32 -14.61 0.44 19.09
N SER A 33 -15.49 1.29 19.59
CA SER A 33 -15.31 1.95 20.89
C SER A 33 -15.79 1.05 22.05
N ILE A 34 -15.25 1.30 23.23
CA ILE A 34 -15.71 0.76 24.51
C ILE A 34 -16.60 1.80 25.17
N ARG A 35 -17.78 1.39 25.65
CA ARG A 35 -18.74 2.27 26.34
C ARG A 35 -19.30 1.57 27.57
N ASN A 36 -19.42 2.31 28.64
CA ASN A 36 -20.02 1.79 29.88
C ASN A 36 -21.55 1.67 29.76
N VAL A 37 -22.16 2.50 28.92
CA VAL A 37 -23.61 2.47 28.59
C VAL A 37 -23.77 2.81 27.09
N PRO A 38 -24.84 2.37 26.42
CA PRO A 38 -25.00 2.59 24.96
C PRO A 38 -24.88 4.04 24.49
N ALA A 39 -25.36 5.01 25.26
CA ALA A 39 -25.27 6.44 24.98
C ALA A 39 -24.04 7.11 25.63
N GLY A 40 -23.15 6.36 26.26
CA GLY A 40 -22.00 6.86 27.00
C GLY A 40 -20.86 7.40 26.13
N TYR A 41 -19.88 7.98 26.82
CA TYR A 41 -18.66 8.42 26.18
C TYR A 41 -17.92 7.24 25.51
N ARG A 42 -17.29 7.51 24.36
CA ARG A 42 -16.46 6.55 23.62
C ARG A 42 -15.05 6.55 24.19
N TYR A 43 -14.59 5.38 24.56
CA TYR A 43 -13.22 5.10 24.95
C TYR A 43 -12.62 4.07 24.00
N TYR A 44 -11.32 4.10 23.87
CA TYR A 44 -10.56 3.18 23.01
C TYR A 44 -9.37 2.62 23.80
N SER A 45 -9.07 1.33 23.61
CA SER A 45 -7.89 0.73 24.19
C SER A 45 -6.62 1.29 23.52
N LYS A 46 -5.65 1.76 24.32
CA LYS A 46 -4.33 2.17 23.83
C LYS A 46 -3.69 1.08 22.99
N LYS A 47 -3.72 -0.15 23.52
CA LYS A 47 -3.17 -1.33 22.85
C LYS A 47 -3.85 -1.60 21.51
N ALA A 48 -5.18 -1.44 21.42
CA ALA A 48 -5.90 -1.60 20.16
C ALA A 48 -5.50 -0.52 19.13
N VAL A 49 -5.31 0.73 19.58
CA VAL A 49 -4.81 1.83 18.73
C VAL A 49 -3.40 1.51 18.21
N GLU A 50 -2.50 1.05 19.08
CA GLU A 50 -1.14 0.66 18.67
C GLU A 50 -1.15 -0.51 17.68
N ILE A 51 -1.92 -1.56 17.95
CA ILE A 51 -2.04 -2.72 17.04
C ILE A 51 -2.56 -2.27 15.67
N TYR A 52 -3.59 -1.40 15.66
CA TYR A 52 -4.17 -0.90 14.42
C TYR A 52 -3.17 -0.08 13.61
N LEU A 53 -2.41 0.82 14.25
CA LEU A 53 -1.38 1.62 13.57
C LEU A 53 -0.20 0.79 13.06
N ASN A 54 0.07 -0.33 13.73
CA ASN A 54 1.16 -1.24 13.37
C ASN A 54 0.75 -2.27 12.30
N ASP A 55 -0.52 -2.34 11.90
CA ASP A 55 -0.98 -3.23 10.83
C ASP A 55 -1.14 -2.45 9.51
N LEU A 56 -0.01 -2.16 8.87
CA LEU A 56 0.05 -1.38 7.63
C LEU A 56 -0.79 -1.99 6.51
N LEU A 57 -0.78 -3.32 6.39
CA LEU A 57 -1.53 -4.00 5.34
C LEU A 57 -3.04 -3.87 5.56
N LYS A 58 -3.48 -4.00 6.82
CA LYS A 58 -4.89 -3.78 7.18
C LYS A 58 -5.30 -2.33 6.92
N LEU A 59 -4.49 -1.35 7.34
CA LEU A 59 -4.76 0.07 7.10
C LEU A 59 -4.92 0.40 5.62
N ALA A 60 -3.98 -0.09 4.79
CA ALA A 60 -4.02 0.09 3.35
C ALA A 60 -5.25 -0.59 2.72
N THR A 61 -5.56 -1.81 3.15
CA THR A 61 -6.72 -2.59 2.67
C THR A 61 -8.04 -1.91 3.05
N ASP A 62 -8.18 -1.48 4.30
CA ASP A 62 -9.37 -0.75 4.76
C ASP A 62 -9.58 0.54 3.95
N TRP A 63 -8.50 1.29 3.68
CA TRP A 63 -8.57 2.49 2.86
C TRP A 63 -8.99 2.22 1.43
N ILE A 64 -8.43 1.19 0.80
CA ILE A 64 -8.80 0.80 -0.58
C ILE A 64 -10.30 0.54 -0.70
N PHE A 65 -10.88 -0.17 0.26
CA PHE A 65 -12.29 -0.55 0.19
C PHE A 65 -13.25 0.57 0.63
N SER A 66 -12.90 1.35 1.65
CA SER A 66 -13.80 2.36 2.21
C SER A 66 -13.65 3.74 1.55
N GLY A 67 -12.45 4.09 1.08
CA GLY A 67 -12.09 5.46 0.68
C GLY A 67 -12.11 6.47 1.84
N GLU A 68 -12.30 5.97 3.08
CA GLU A 68 -12.30 6.82 4.26
C GLU A 68 -10.90 7.33 4.61
N GLU A 69 -10.87 8.38 5.41
CA GLU A 69 -9.65 8.99 5.90
C GLU A 69 -8.73 7.96 6.57
N ILE A 70 -7.45 8.06 6.29
CA ILE A 70 -6.37 7.29 6.95
C ILE A 70 -5.48 8.24 7.73
N PRO A 71 -4.64 7.74 8.65
CA PRO A 71 -3.66 8.56 9.34
C PRO A 71 -2.83 9.39 8.35
N ALA A 72 -2.80 10.71 8.53
CA ALA A 72 -2.23 11.66 7.57
C ALA A 72 -0.76 11.36 7.20
N HIS A 73 -0.01 10.73 8.13
CA HIS A 73 1.38 10.35 7.89
C HIS A 73 1.54 9.16 6.93
N PHE A 74 0.49 8.40 6.61
CA PHE A 74 0.51 7.37 5.57
C PHE A 74 -0.02 7.86 4.21
N TYR A 75 -0.70 9.01 4.16
CA TYR A 75 -1.31 9.51 2.93
C TYR A 75 -0.38 10.46 2.17
N CYS A 76 0.00 10.09 0.96
CA CYS A 76 0.74 10.92 0.02
C CYS A 76 -0.22 11.41 -1.07
N LYS A 77 -0.69 12.65 -0.95
CA LYS A 77 -1.65 13.24 -1.91
C LYS A 77 -1.06 13.48 -3.29
N ASP A 78 0.25 13.66 -3.38
CA ASP A 78 1.00 13.91 -4.61
C ASP A 78 2.38 13.23 -4.57
N SER A 79 3.04 13.17 -5.73
CA SER A 79 4.34 12.52 -5.89
C SER A 79 5.46 13.21 -5.09
N SER A 80 5.37 14.52 -4.85
CA SER A 80 6.41 15.25 -4.09
C SER A 80 6.43 14.80 -2.63
N ILE A 81 5.25 14.64 -2.03
CA ILE A 81 5.12 14.12 -0.65
C ILE A 81 5.60 12.67 -0.60
N PHE A 82 5.27 11.85 -1.61
CA PHE A 82 5.74 10.49 -1.69
C PHE A 82 7.27 10.43 -1.74
N GLN A 83 7.91 11.19 -2.65
CA GLN A 83 9.37 11.22 -2.79
C GLN A 83 10.07 11.70 -1.51
N ALA A 84 9.55 12.71 -0.84
CA ALA A 84 10.09 13.17 0.43
C ALA A 84 10.03 12.08 1.52
N ARG A 85 8.94 11.31 1.58
CA ARG A 85 8.82 10.20 2.53
C ARG A 85 9.67 8.99 2.16
N LEU A 86 9.80 8.71 0.87
CA LEU A 86 10.69 7.66 0.35
C LEU A 86 12.15 7.97 0.72
N SER A 87 12.59 9.23 0.54
CA SER A 87 13.92 9.67 0.99
C SER A 87 14.11 9.51 2.50
N ARG A 88 13.09 9.88 3.30
CA ARG A 88 13.15 9.66 4.75
C ARG A 88 13.25 8.18 5.12
N MET A 89 12.52 7.30 4.42
CA MET A 89 12.64 5.84 4.60
C MET A 89 14.06 5.38 4.27
N GLN A 90 14.64 5.88 3.18
CA GLN A 90 16.02 5.58 2.78
C GLN A 90 17.02 5.95 3.88
N ASP A 91 16.91 7.17 4.42
CA ASP A 91 17.80 7.64 5.50
C ASP A 91 17.68 6.75 6.76
N GLN A 92 16.45 6.40 7.12
CA GLN A 92 16.19 5.55 8.29
C GLN A 92 16.72 4.12 8.08
N LEU A 93 16.51 3.52 6.91
CA LEU A 93 17.03 2.19 6.58
C LEU A 93 18.57 2.18 6.54
N GLY A 94 19.18 3.24 6.00
CA GLY A 94 20.64 3.38 5.96
C GLY A 94 21.28 3.53 7.36
N ALA A 95 20.53 4.02 8.33
CA ALA A 95 20.98 4.18 9.72
C ALA A 95 20.80 2.91 10.58
N VAL A 96 20.12 1.87 10.06
CA VAL A 96 19.91 0.62 10.80
C VAL A 96 21.24 -0.14 10.93
N ASP A 97 21.60 -0.54 12.14
CA ASP A 97 22.80 -1.35 12.39
C ASP A 97 22.52 -2.85 12.20
N ASN A 98 22.24 -3.22 10.92
CA ASN A 98 22.03 -4.59 10.50
C ASN A 98 22.56 -4.76 9.08
N GLU A 99 23.56 -5.63 8.89
CA GLU A 99 24.24 -5.85 7.60
C GLU A 99 23.29 -6.28 6.48
N GLU A 100 22.30 -7.13 6.76
CA GLU A 100 21.34 -7.58 5.76
C GLU A 100 20.47 -6.41 5.26
N VAL A 101 20.04 -5.55 6.19
CA VAL A 101 19.28 -4.33 5.86
C VAL A 101 20.16 -3.37 5.08
N LYS A 102 21.41 -3.12 5.53
CA LYS A 102 22.38 -2.25 4.84
C LYS A 102 22.66 -2.69 3.41
N ASN A 103 22.74 -3.99 3.16
CA ASN A 103 23.00 -4.52 1.82
C ASN A 103 21.77 -4.43 0.90
N ASN A 104 20.56 -4.51 1.45
CA ASN A 104 19.33 -4.60 0.67
C ASN A 104 18.54 -3.28 0.57
N PHE A 105 18.74 -2.31 1.50
CA PHE A 105 17.87 -1.13 1.53
C PHE A 105 17.85 -0.31 0.23
N PRO A 106 18.93 -0.17 -0.57
CA PRO A 106 18.83 0.54 -1.84
C PRO A 106 17.87 -0.12 -2.82
N LEU A 107 17.79 -1.46 -2.78
CA LEU A 107 16.85 -2.24 -3.60
C LEU A 107 15.42 -2.09 -3.09
N VAL A 108 15.21 -2.06 -1.77
CA VAL A 108 13.91 -1.81 -1.14
C VAL A 108 13.37 -0.44 -1.56
N VAL A 109 14.22 0.60 -1.47
CA VAL A 109 13.87 1.97 -1.87
C VAL A 109 13.56 2.04 -3.36
N ALA A 110 14.37 1.40 -4.21
CA ALA A 110 14.15 1.37 -5.65
C ALA A 110 12.83 0.68 -6.03
N VAL A 111 12.53 -0.45 -5.40
CA VAL A 111 11.25 -1.19 -5.61
C VAL A 111 10.05 -0.37 -5.14
N ALA A 112 10.12 0.22 -3.94
CA ALA A 112 9.05 1.07 -3.42
C ALA A 112 8.85 2.32 -4.29
N GLY A 113 9.95 2.93 -4.74
CA GLY A 113 9.93 4.07 -5.65
C GLY A 113 9.24 3.74 -6.96
N GLU A 114 9.61 2.62 -7.60
CA GLU A 114 9.03 2.19 -8.87
C GLU A 114 7.51 1.93 -8.75
N ILE A 115 7.07 1.27 -7.68
CA ILE A 115 5.64 1.00 -7.46
C ILE A 115 4.88 2.31 -7.23
N GLY A 116 5.40 3.21 -6.38
CA GLY A 116 4.75 4.48 -6.07
C GLY A 116 4.71 5.43 -7.28
N ASP A 117 5.80 5.55 -8.03
CA ASP A 117 5.86 6.38 -9.24
C ASP A 117 4.90 5.87 -10.32
N ASN A 118 4.74 4.55 -10.45
CA ASN A 118 3.73 3.96 -11.32
C ASN A 118 2.31 4.37 -10.93
N SER A 119 1.99 4.37 -9.63
CA SER A 119 0.67 4.80 -9.14
C SER A 119 0.38 6.25 -9.52
N PHE A 120 1.32 7.18 -9.34
CA PHE A 120 1.12 8.57 -9.73
C PHE A 120 1.09 8.75 -11.25
N GLY A 121 2.05 8.19 -11.94
CA GLY A 121 2.19 8.41 -13.37
C GLY A 121 1.04 7.84 -14.22
N HIS A 122 0.53 6.67 -13.87
CA HIS A 122 -0.57 6.05 -14.60
C HIS A 122 -1.93 6.66 -14.28
N ASN A 123 -2.08 7.29 -13.13
CA ASN A 123 -3.34 7.91 -12.70
C ASN A 123 -3.35 9.45 -12.83
N LEU A 124 -2.30 10.07 -13.35
CA LEU A 124 -2.22 11.52 -13.50
C LEU A 124 -3.38 12.05 -14.35
N GLY A 125 -4.20 12.94 -13.74
CA GLY A 125 -5.40 13.48 -14.38
C GLY A 125 -6.58 12.50 -14.52
N ASN A 126 -6.44 11.26 -14.04
CA ASN A 126 -7.43 10.18 -14.21
C ASN A 126 -7.73 9.42 -12.92
N TRP A 127 -7.55 10.05 -11.76
CA TRP A 127 -7.94 9.45 -10.48
C TRP A 127 -9.47 9.29 -10.44
N PRO A 128 -9.98 8.08 -10.22
CA PRO A 128 -11.43 7.86 -10.26
C PRO A 128 -12.18 8.47 -9.07
N ASP A 129 -11.55 8.57 -7.90
CA ASP A 129 -12.14 9.15 -6.68
C ASP A 129 -11.10 9.92 -5.83
N VAL A 130 -10.27 9.22 -5.08
CA VAL A 130 -9.28 9.82 -4.16
C VAL A 130 -7.90 9.81 -4.83
N PRO A 131 -7.34 11.00 -5.18
CA PRO A 131 -5.98 11.07 -5.70
C PRO A 131 -4.95 10.71 -4.63
N GLY A 132 -3.77 10.27 -5.06
CA GLY A 132 -2.68 9.95 -4.15
C GLY A 132 -2.64 8.50 -3.70
N ILE A 133 -1.66 8.20 -2.83
CA ILE A 133 -1.38 6.83 -2.41
C ILE A 133 -1.28 6.71 -0.89
N PHE A 134 -1.57 5.52 -0.39
CA PHE A 134 -1.09 5.04 0.90
C PHE A 134 0.38 4.65 0.75
N PHE A 135 1.22 5.13 1.64
CA PHE A 135 2.61 4.71 1.76
C PHE A 135 2.97 4.57 3.24
N GLY A 136 3.23 3.35 3.68
CA GLY A 136 3.64 3.03 5.03
C GLY A 136 4.81 2.04 5.04
N TYR A 137 5.69 2.15 6.05
CA TYR A 137 6.76 1.19 6.27
C TYR A 137 6.99 0.96 7.76
N ASP A 138 7.43 -0.25 8.09
CA ASP A 138 7.84 -0.67 9.42
C ASP A 138 9.22 -1.34 9.30
N ILE A 139 10.23 -0.67 9.82
CA ILE A 139 11.63 -1.13 9.75
C ILE A 139 11.83 -2.40 10.59
N ASN A 140 11.16 -2.49 11.75
CA ASN A 140 11.30 -3.64 12.64
C ASN A 140 10.66 -4.89 12.05
N LYS A 141 9.53 -4.75 11.35
CA LYS A 141 8.87 -5.81 10.62
C LYS A 141 9.43 -6.03 9.21
N ARG A 142 10.37 -5.18 8.80
CA ARG A 142 10.96 -5.18 7.45
C ARG A 142 9.88 -5.17 6.36
N GLN A 143 8.89 -4.32 6.50
CA GLN A 143 7.72 -4.25 5.63
C GLN A 143 7.54 -2.85 5.05
N VAL A 144 7.22 -2.78 3.75
CA VAL A 144 6.73 -1.58 3.07
C VAL A 144 5.38 -1.91 2.43
N VAL A 145 4.39 -1.05 2.63
CA VAL A 145 3.06 -1.18 2.02
C VAL A 145 2.74 0.07 1.22
N LEU A 146 2.35 -0.15 -0.04
CA LEU A 146 1.85 0.88 -0.94
C LEU A 146 0.46 0.48 -1.44
N ALA A 147 -0.41 1.46 -1.58
CA ALA A 147 -1.71 1.23 -2.20
C ALA A 147 -2.21 2.49 -2.90
N ASP A 148 -2.97 2.31 -3.97
CA ASP A 148 -3.67 3.39 -4.64
C ASP A 148 -5.12 3.00 -4.96
N ARG A 149 -5.96 4.01 -5.17
CA ARG A 149 -7.35 3.88 -5.60
C ARG A 149 -7.52 4.34 -7.05
N GLY A 150 -6.47 4.13 -7.85
CA GLY A 150 -6.41 4.50 -9.25
C GLY A 150 -7.18 3.57 -10.17
N GLN A 151 -6.84 3.61 -11.45
CA GLN A 151 -7.53 2.84 -12.49
C GLN A 151 -7.22 1.34 -12.46
N GLY A 152 -6.09 0.96 -11.83
CA GLY A 152 -5.56 -0.40 -11.86
C GLY A 152 -4.85 -0.75 -13.16
N ILE A 153 -4.17 -1.90 -13.17
CA ILE A 153 -3.28 -2.30 -14.25
C ILE A 153 -4.06 -2.58 -15.54
N LEU A 154 -5.18 -3.29 -15.47
CA LEU A 154 -5.95 -3.64 -16.67
C LEU A 154 -6.37 -2.40 -17.47
N GLN A 155 -6.98 -1.42 -16.82
CA GLN A 155 -7.43 -0.19 -17.48
C GLN A 155 -6.27 0.62 -18.06
N THR A 156 -5.14 0.64 -17.34
CA THR A 156 -3.93 1.31 -17.80
C THR A 156 -3.37 0.64 -19.06
N LEU A 157 -3.25 -0.68 -19.07
CA LEU A 157 -2.66 -1.42 -20.19
C LEU A 157 -3.60 -1.52 -21.38
N LYS A 158 -4.92 -1.54 -21.21
CA LYS A 158 -5.88 -1.57 -22.32
C LYS A 158 -5.71 -0.44 -23.34
N ARG A 159 -5.09 0.67 -22.94
CA ARG A 159 -4.80 1.79 -23.86
C ARG A 159 -3.81 1.41 -24.97
N VAL A 160 -2.91 0.47 -24.68
CA VAL A 160 -1.84 0.01 -25.59
C VAL A 160 -1.93 -1.48 -25.92
N ARG A 161 -2.74 -2.24 -25.20
CA ARG A 161 -2.99 -3.68 -25.34
C ARG A 161 -4.51 -3.94 -25.20
N PRO A 162 -5.32 -3.49 -26.19
CA PRO A 162 -6.80 -3.58 -26.12
C PRO A 162 -7.31 -5.03 -26.06
N GLU A 163 -6.50 -6.00 -26.48
CA GLU A 163 -6.81 -7.43 -26.44
C GLU A 163 -6.84 -8.05 -25.04
N LEU A 164 -6.31 -7.34 -24.01
CA LEU A 164 -6.35 -7.83 -22.63
C LEU A 164 -7.79 -7.89 -22.11
N ILE A 165 -8.23 -9.05 -21.66
CA ILE A 165 -9.64 -9.28 -21.30
C ILE A 165 -9.88 -9.24 -19.79
N ASP A 166 -8.91 -9.61 -18.98
CA ASP A 166 -9.04 -9.70 -17.52
C ASP A 166 -7.81 -9.20 -16.75
N ASP A 167 -8.00 -8.98 -15.43
CA ASP A 167 -6.94 -8.49 -14.54
C ASP A 167 -5.76 -9.46 -14.42
N ARG A 168 -5.97 -10.78 -14.56
CA ARG A 168 -4.89 -11.78 -14.45
C ARG A 168 -3.96 -11.71 -15.65
N GLN A 169 -4.50 -11.58 -16.86
CA GLN A 169 -3.68 -11.37 -18.06
C GLN A 169 -2.91 -10.06 -17.96
N ALA A 170 -3.59 -8.98 -17.56
CA ALA A 170 -2.97 -7.67 -17.42
C ALA A 170 -1.85 -7.69 -16.38
N LEU A 171 -2.06 -8.32 -15.23
CA LEU A 171 -1.05 -8.42 -14.17
C LEU A 171 0.14 -9.28 -14.63
N LYS A 172 -0.10 -10.38 -15.34
CA LYS A 172 0.96 -11.20 -15.93
C LYS A 172 1.81 -10.39 -16.91
N VAL A 173 1.17 -9.71 -17.86
CA VAL A 173 1.84 -8.85 -18.84
C VAL A 173 2.68 -7.75 -18.16
N ALA A 174 2.13 -7.06 -17.16
CA ALA A 174 2.83 -5.99 -16.43
C ALA A 174 4.14 -6.46 -15.77
N PHE A 175 4.18 -7.69 -15.27
CA PHE A 175 5.35 -8.26 -14.59
C PHE A 175 6.28 -9.06 -15.51
N THR A 176 5.90 -9.35 -16.76
CA THR A 176 6.71 -10.19 -17.68
C THR A 176 7.11 -9.51 -18.98
N GLU A 177 6.32 -8.56 -19.48
CA GLU A 177 6.54 -7.94 -20.79
C GLU A 177 7.00 -6.49 -20.68
N ILE A 178 7.69 -5.97 -21.70
CA ILE A 178 8.04 -4.54 -21.82
C ILE A 178 6.82 -3.83 -22.40
N VAL A 179 5.96 -3.30 -21.53
CA VAL A 179 4.76 -2.56 -21.94
C VAL A 179 4.60 -1.34 -21.05
N SER A 180 4.42 -0.17 -21.65
CA SER A 180 4.09 1.06 -20.93
C SER A 180 2.71 1.57 -21.37
N GLY A 181 1.81 1.79 -20.42
CA GLY A 181 0.55 2.48 -20.66
C GLY A 181 0.70 4.00 -20.87
N ARG A 182 1.93 4.51 -20.91
CA ARG A 182 2.28 5.93 -21.13
C ARG A 182 2.89 6.09 -22.52
N ALA A 183 2.10 5.99 -23.58
CA ALA A 183 2.62 6.38 -24.89
C ALA A 183 2.88 7.92 -24.90
N PRO A 184 4.02 8.43 -25.42
CA PRO A 184 5.07 7.75 -26.17
C PRO A 184 6.29 7.28 -25.33
N GLU A 185 6.17 7.14 -24.01
CA GLU A 185 7.32 6.73 -23.17
C GLU A 185 7.68 5.26 -23.37
N GLU A 186 8.92 4.98 -23.78
CA GLU A 186 9.48 3.61 -23.90
C GLU A 186 9.80 2.93 -22.56
N ARG A 187 9.35 3.48 -21.42
CA ARG A 187 9.63 2.97 -20.08
C ARG A 187 8.59 1.94 -19.65
N GLY A 188 8.70 0.70 -20.12
CA GLY A 188 7.82 -0.41 -19.72
C GLY A 188 8.51 -1.48 -18.85
N ASN A 189 9.56 -1.12 -18.10
CA ASN A 189 10.40 -2.09 -17.38
C ASN A 189 10.18 -2.13 -15.85
N GLY A 190 9.37 -1.22 -15.28
CA GLY A 190 9.31 -1.01 -13.85
C GLY A 190 8.89 -2.24 -13.04
N LEU A 191 7.74 -2.83 -13.32
CA LEU A 191 7.28 -4.02 -12.57
C LEU A 191 8.10 -5.28 -12.89
N LYS A 192 8.74 -5.37 -14.05
CA LYS A 192 9.72 -6.42 -14.33
C LYS A 192 11.00 -6.25 -13.51
N PHE A 193 11.45 -5.00 -13.35
CA PHE A 193 12.56 -4.70 -12.45
C PHE A 193 12.20 -5.09 -11.01
N VAL A 194 11.01 -4.69 -10.53
CA VAL A 194 10.49 -5.08 -9.21
C VAL A 194 10.54 -6.60 -9.05
N ARG A 195 9.97 -7.37 -9.99
CA ARG A 195 10.00 -8.83 -9.97
C ARG A 195 11.41 -9.37 -9.86
N ARG A 196 12.32 -8.91 -10.71
CA ARG A 196 13.72 -9.39 -10.74
C ARG A 196 14.43 -9.13 -9.43
N VAL A 197 14.23 -7.94 -8.83
CA VAL A 197 14.86 -7.59 -7.55
C VAL A 197 14.30 -8.45 -6.42
N VAL A 198 12.98 -8.64 -6.36
CA VAL A 198 12.35 -9.46 -5.32
C VAL A 198 12.86 -10.91 -5.38
N ILE A 199 12.81 -11.54 -6.55
CA ILE A 199 13.24 -12.94 -6.72
C ILE A 199 14.73 -13.13 -6.38
N LYS A 200 15.57 -12.13 -6.66
CA LYS A 200 17.02 -12.25 -6.43
C LYS A 200 17.45 -11.85 -5.03
N SER A 201 16.81 -10.89 -4.40
CA SER A 201 17.40 -10.19 -3.25
C SER A 201 16.47 -9.96 -2.07
N LEU A 202 15.15 -9.79 -2.27
CA LEU A 202 14.22 -9.46 -1.20
C LEU A 202 13.43 -10.69 -0.74
N SER A 203 12.85 -10.61 0.47
CA SER A 203 12.14 -11.75 1.07
C SER A 203 10.84 -12.07 0.36
N GLY A 204 10.08 -11.06 -0.06
CA GLY A 204 8.85 -11.30 -0.80
C GLY A 204 8.08 -10.05 -1.21
N LEU A 205 7.15 -10.23 -2.14
CA LEU A 205 6.18 -9.22 -2.58
C LEU A 205 4.81 -9.87 -2.75
N PHE A 206 3.82 -9.34 -2.08
CA PHE A 206 2.42 -9.51 -2.45
C PHE A 206 1.99 -8.31 -3.30
N PHE A 207 1.31 -8.58 -4.41
CA PHE A 207 0.77 -7.52 -5.27
C PHE A 207 -0.62 -7.91 -5.78
N GLN A 208 -1.58 -6.97 -5.68
CA GLN A 208 -2.93 -7.14 -6.20
C GLN A 208 -3.35 -5.92 -7.01
N SER A 209 -4.04 -6.15 -8.14
CA SER A 209 -4.76 -5.14 -8.91
C SER A 209 -6.05 -5.73 -9.47
N GLY A 210 -7.17 -5.05 -9.26
CA GLY A 210 -8.48 -5.60 -9.59
C GLY A 210 -8.76 -6.89 -8.82
N ASN A 211 -9.17 -7.93 -9.54
CA ASN A 211 -9.39 -9.27 -8.98
C ASN A 211 -8.21 -10.23 -9.19
N ALA A 212 -7.04 -9.73 -9.56
CA ALA A 212 -5.84 -10.54 -9.77
C ALA A 212 -4.76 -10.23 -8.74
N GLN A 213 -4.12 -11.28 -8.21
CA GLN A 213 -3.03 -11.17 -7.25
C GLN A 213 -1.89 -12.11 -7.59
N LEU A 214 -0.69 -11.74 -7.16
CA LEU A 214 0.51 -12.56 -7.21
C LEU A 214 1.30 -12.47 -5.91
N GLU A 215 2.07 -13.48 -5.64
CA GLU A 215 3.08 -13.50 -4.61
C GLU A 215 4.42 -13.88 -5.25
N LEU A 216 5.47 -13.15 -4.90
CA LEU A 216 6.85 -13.44 -5.28
C LEU A 216 7.66 -13.65 -4.02
N LYS A 217 8.57 -14.61 -4.05
CA LYS A 217 9.51 -14.91 -2.98
C LYS A 217 10.93 -14.99 -3.52
N LYS A 218 11.89 -14.76 -2.65
CA LYS A 218 13.31 -14.96 -2.99
C LYS A 218 13.53 -16.40 -3.46
N GLY A 219 14.17 -16.55 -4.61
CA GLY A 219 14.46 -17.84 -5.23
C GLY A 219 13.34 -18.42 -6.09
N ASP A 220 12.20 -17.73 -6.23
CA ASP A 220 11.15 -18.19 -7.14
C ASP A 220 11.66 -18.36 -8.58
N SER A 221 11.04 -19.30 -9.28
CA SER A 221 11.31 -19.51 -10.72
C SER A 221 10.83 -18.34 -11.56
N GLU A 222 11.26 -18.32 -12.82
CA GLU A 222 10.80 -17.33 -13.79
C GLU A 222 9.34 -17.54 -14.23
N ASP A 223 8.69 -18.64 -13.83
CA ASP A 223 7.28 -18.87 -14.13
C ASP A 223 6.39 -18.11 -13.13
N LEU A 224 5.78 -17.02 -13.62
CA LEU A 224 4.94 -16.16 -12.81
C LEU A 224 3.53 -16.72 -12.68
N ARG A 225 3.13 -17.04 -11.46
CA ARG A 225 1.76 -17.46 -11.13
C ARG A 225 0.92 -16.26 -10.72
N VAL A 226 -0.18 -16.02 -11.44
CA VAL A 226 -1.17 -15.00 -11.11
C VAL A 226 -2.48 -15.70 -10.75
N ASN A 227 -2.96 -15.43 -9.54
CA ASN A 227 -4.14 -16.06 -8.96
C ASN A 227 -5.33 -15.09 -8.98
N GLN A 228 -6.53 -15.66 -8.86
CA GLN A 228 -7.74 -14.89 -8.58
C GLN A 228 -7.70 -14.38 -7.15
N ALA A 229 -7.92 -13.08 -6.94
CA ALA A 229 -8.09 -12.52 -5.62
C ALA A 229 -9.51 -12.80 -5.07
N GLN A 230 -9.62 -12.92 -3.74
CA GLN A 230 -10.92 -13.15 -3.09
C GLN A 230 -11.89 -11.98 -3.23
N LYS A 231 -11.35 -10.76 -3.25
CA LYS A 231 -12.12 -9.52 -3.36
C LYS A 231 -11.54 -8.63 -4.44
N TYR A 232 -12.43 -8.06 -5.24
CA TYR A 232 -12.07 -7.01 -6.19
C TYR A 232 -11.93 -5.66 -5.49
N PHE A 233 -10.94 -4.89 -5.88
CA PHE A 233 -10.88 -3.46 -5.66
C PHE A 233 -10.24 -2.75 -6.87
N ARG A 234 -10.58 -1.48 -7.02
CA ARG A 234 -9.96 -0.64 -8.05
C ARG A 234 -8.63 -0.09 -7.53
N GLY A 235 -7.60 -0.08 -8.38
CA GLY A 235 -6.26 0.37 -8.02
C GLY A 235 -5.27 -0.76 -7.81
N CYS A 236 -4.24 -0.50 -7.02
CA CYS A 236 -3.17 -1.45 -6.70
C CYS A 236 -2.89 -1.50 -5.21
N LEU A 237 -2.50 -2.68 -4.73
CA LEU A 237 -1.98 -2.91 -3.37
C LEU A 237 -0.70 -3.73 -3.48
N ALA A 238 0.36 -3.24 -2.84
CA ALA A 238 1.64 -3.93 -2.74
C ALA A 238 2.09 -4.01 -1.28
N SER A 239 2.56 -5.19 -0.87
CA SER A 239 3.23 -5.40 0.41
C SER A 239 4.58 -6.07 0.16
N LEU A 240 5.65 -5.33 0.38
CA LEU A 240 7.04 -5.75 0.21
C LEU A 240 7.61 -6.16 1.56
N VAL A 241 8.31 -7.30 1.62
CA VAL A 241 9.06 -7.80 2.78
C VAL A 241 10.53 -7.94 2.38
N PHE A 242 11.44 -7.45 3.26
CA PHE A 242 12.88 -7.39 2.97
C PHE A 242 13.79 -7.84 4.11
#